data_789919e6cf9435ea1c2b82d50d2a3c57
#
_entry.id   789919e6cf9435ea1c2b82d50d2a3c57
#
_cell.length_a   1.000
_cell.length_b   1.000
_cell.length_c   1.000
_cell.angle_alpha   90.00
_cell.angle_beta   90.00
_cell.angle_gamma   90.00
#
_symmetry.space_group_name_H-M   'P 1'
#
loop_
_entity.id
_entity.type
_entity.pdbx_description
1 polymer ?
#
loop_
_entity_poly.entity_id
_entity_poly.type
_entity_poly.pdbx_seq_one_letter_code
_entity_poly.pdbx_strand_id
1 'polypeptide(L)'
;MFAENESLRQLERWTGVRGRPYDGPLYAGSILKSLMTARNLLESWALRLEAELARVRGTARDQPIAQVAGRLVRTIGTLHLYELTLPQGSSIEHETPFSIILPDDMEPTEGIVLGGQDNVVVVQIFDAIGPSCTDATVVPDRAGFLATSVKRLRNMVAQQDAYRLGPADRLAPLLNLATGIEDLSGSGTGSSTLTTIWADELSVRRQQLAVLAIKLIQANKRILMVCPDHQAADTLVGTIARAMKAVGLTYKTWVSRYEMALAQQVEGIEIQELGFEAQMHQFYAKSRADKAALRRKYDRFRELTPVLAYKGQKQKDLDEVRLLEWRLLTQVSDLQAKIKEANATLAEYENLPLLKRLSMQVVGKNVESLHQYVELYESQCVELRRELDIAKARIDALVPEAAVPKDMRPEFAELKEEIVRLGGTKQIRELLAAEENTNRQAFIQNRRLVITTASRVLSDPLFSRVRFDVLIADEAPWIAAAPLLGAAGLVHERIVISGDRSDIESAGLWSSLESELRESKPLA
;
A
#
# COMPACT_ATOMS: atom_id res chain seq x y z
N MET A 1 -18.69 -25.63 33.91
CA MET A 1 -17.78 -25.02 34.90
C MET A 1 -16.64 -25.91 35.40
N PHE A 2 -16.74 -27.26 35.35
CA PHE A 2 -15.63 -28.15 35.75
C PHE A 2 -14.73 -28.61 34.59
N ALA A 3 -15.18 -28.61 33.35
CA ALA A 3 -14.41 -29.03 32.18
C ALA A 3 -13.44 -27.97 31.66
N GLU A 4 -13.70 -26.68 31.92
CA GLU A 4 -12.85 -25.55 31.49
C GLU A 4 -11.53 -25.46 32.27
N ASN A 5 -11.50 -25.95 33.50
CA ASN A 5 -10.28 -25.91 34.33
C ASN A 5 -9.25 -26.98 33.98
N GLU A 6 -9.64 -28.04 33.31
CA GLU A 6 -8.75 -29.17 32.98
C GLU A 6 -7.92 -28.90 31.72
N SER A 7 -8.50 -28.24 30.74
CA SER A 7 -7.80 -27.79 29.51
C SER A 7 -6.77 -26.70 29.79
N LEU A 8 -7.06 -25.79 30.73
CA LEU A 8 -6.11 -24.75 31.16
C LEU A 8 -4.94 -25.34 31.98
N ARG A 9 -5.21 -26.37 32.80
CA ARG A 9 -4.14 -27.09 33.55
C ARG A 9 -3.25 -27.98 32.66
N GLN A 10 -3.78 -28.47 31.53
CA GLN A 10 -2.95 -29.16 30.53
C GLN A 10 -2.02 -28.20 29.80
N LEU A 11 -2.47 -26.98 29.49
CA LEU A 11 -1.64 -25.93 28.90
C LEU A 11 -0.53 -25.45 29.84
N GLU A 12 -0.80 -25.34 31.15
CA GLU A 12 0.20 -24.97 32.15
C GLU A 12 1.29 -26.04 32.38
N ARG A 13 1.00 -27.32 32.19
CA ARG A 13 1.95 -28.42 32.24
C ARG A 13 2.94 -28.44 31.08
N TRP A 14 2.57 -27.83 29.97
CA TRP A 14 3.41 -27.76 28.75
C TRP A 14 4.44 -26.64 28.77
N THR A 15 4.23 -25.60 29.57
CA THR A 15 5.10 -24.39 29.58
C THR A 15 6.26 -24.40 30.54
N GLY A 16 6.37 -25.35 31.48
CA GLY A 16 7.55 -25.74 32.25
C GLY A 16 8.41 -24.64 32.94
N VAL A 17 8.00 -23.36 32.96
CA VAL A 17 8.85 -22.26 33.43
C VAL A 17 8.58 -21.95 34.92
N ARG A 18 9.44 -22.47 35.79
CA ARG A 18 9.58 -21.99 37.19
C ARG A 18 10.77 -21.04 37.28
N GLY A 19 10.53 -19.74 37.40
CA GLY A 19 11.55 -18.75 37.67
C GLY A 19 11.94 -18.74 39.16
N ARG A 20 13.24 -18.69 39.48
CA ARG A 20 13.79 -18.45 40.85
C ARG A 20 14.02 -16.94 41.05
N PRO A 21 13.78 -16.40 42.24
CA PRO A 21 14.10 -15.01 42.55
C PRO A 21 15.60 -14.83 42.81
N TYR A 22 16.15 -13.69 42.39
CA TYR A 22 17.52 -13.27 42.62
C TYR A 22 17.54 -12.00 43.49
N ASP A 23 18.18 -12.06 44.65
CA ASP A 23 18.45 -10.92 45.53
C ASP A 23 19.89 -10.42 45.32
N GLY A 24 20.07 -9.21 44.84
CA GLY A 24 21.37 -8.55 44.72
C GLY A 24 21.25 -7.02 44.88
N PRO A 25 22.31 -6.31 45.30
CA PRO A 25 22.20 -5.03 45.99
C PRO A 25 21.84 -3.85 45.13
N LEU A 26 20.77 -3.19 45.54
CA LEU A 26 20.24 -1.91 45.09
C LEU A 26 21.09 -0.78 45.70
N TYR A 27 21.87 0.02 44.96
CA TYR A 27 22.15 1.40 45.43
C TYR A 27 22.72 2.41 44.43
N ALA A 28 23.08 2.05 43.21
CA ALA A 28 23.56 3.04 42.22
C ALA A 28 22.58 3.32 41.06
N GLY A 29 21.64 2.43 40.79
CA GLY A 29 20.70 2.55 39.68
C GLY A 29 19.48 3.46 39.93
N SER A 30 19.21 3.84 41.18
CA SER A 30 17.94 4.54 41.49
C SER A 30 17.94 6.02 41.10
N ILE A 31 19.09 6.68 41.02
CA ILE A 31 19.18 8.11 40.70
C ILE A 31 19.09 8.32 39.18
N LEU A 32 19.64 7.44 38.37
CA LEU A 32 19.49 7.48 36.90
C LEU A 32 18.08 7.06 36.44
N LYS A 33 17.44 6.13 37.16
CA LYS A 33 16.04 5.74 36.92
C LYS A 33 15.04 6.88 37.16
N SER A 34 15.36 7.84 38.02
CA SER A 34 14.52 9.01 38.32
C SER A 34 14.48 10.07 37.22
N LEU A 35 15.40 10.04 36.23
CA LEU A 35 15.53 11.06 35.19
C LEU A 35 14.94 10.69 33.82
N MET A 36 14.58 9.40 33.63
CA MET A 36 14.06 8.95 32.32
C MET A 36 12.59 8.56 32.41
N THR A 37 11.77 9.56 32.22
CA THR A 37 10.33 9.38 32.02
C THR A 37 10.02 9.13 30.55
N ALA A 38 8.93 8.43 30.28
CA ALA A 38 8.41 8.27 28.90
C ALA A 38 8.21 9.62 28.22
N ARG A 39 7.85 10.65 28.96
CA ARG A 39 7.71 12.02 28.48
C ARG A 39 9.02 12.55 27.88
N ASN A 40 10.12 12.49 28.64
CA ASN A 40 11.41 12.98 28.18
C ASN A 40 11.89 12.23 26.93
N LEU A 41 11.60 10.93 26.87
CA LEU A 41 11.95 10.11 25.73
C LEU A 41 11.08 10.43 24.50
N LEU A 42 9.78 10.65 24.68
CA LEU A 42 8.88 11.12 23.62
C LEU A 42 9.32 12.48 23.06
N GLU A 43 9.71 13.43 23.94
CA GLU A 43 10.25 14.74 23.52
C GLU A 43 11.55 14.56 22.73
N SER A 44 12.47 13.72 23.19
CA SER A 44 13.74 13.44 22.51
C SER A 44 13.49 12.83 21.11
N TRP A 45 12.60 11.85 21.00
CA TRP A 45 12.28 11.23 19.73
C TRP A 45 11.52 12.19 18.81
N ALA A 46 10.64 13.05 19.33
CA ALA A 46 9.99 14.08 18.52
C ALA A 46 11.02 15.03 17.89
N LEU A 47 12.02 15.48 18.66
CA LEU A 47 13.11 16.32 18.14
C LEU A 47 13.96 15.61 17.09
N ARG A 48 14.27 14.33 17.27
CA ARG A 48 15.02 13.53 16.29
C ARG A 48 14.26 13.38 14.99
N LEU A 49 12.96 13.04 15.07
CA LEU A 49 12.10 12.93 13.89
C LEU A 49 11.87 14.28 13.20
N GLU A 50 11.85 15.40 13.92
CA GLU A 50 11.82 16.75 13.35
C GLU A 50 13.09 17.06 12.55
N ALA A 51 14.26 16.68 13.09
CA ALA A 51 15.53 16.81 12.37
C ALA A 51 15.56 15.97 11.09
N GLU A 52 15.08 14.72 11.17
CA GLU A 52 14.97 13.85 9.99
C GLU A 52 13.96 14.40 8.98
N LEU A 53 12.82 14.91 9.41
CA LEU A 53 11.84 15.57 8.54
C LEU A 53 12.46 16.76 7.79
N ALA A 54 13.25 17.57 8.48
CA ALA A 54 13.95 18.69 7.86
C ALA A 54 14.96 18.19 6.80
N ARG A 55 15.65 17.08 7.08
CA ARG A 55 16.59 16.44 6.15
C ARG A 55 15.87 15.89 4.91
N VAL A 56 14.76 15.16 5.10
CA VAL A 56 13.99 14.56 4.00
C VAL A 56 13.44 15.63 3.07
N ARG A 57 12.90 16.72 3.60
CA ARG A 57 12.41 17.86 2.79
C ARG A 57 13.49 18.53 1.93
N GLY A 58 14.75 18.38 2.30
CA GLY A 58 15.90 18.90 1.54
C GLY A 58 16.55 17.91 0.56
N THR A 59 16.07 16.66 0.50
CA THR A 59 16.68 15.59 -0.28
C THR A 59 15.74 15.03 -1.35
N ALA A 60 16.33 14.28 -2.30
CA ALA A 60 15.64 13.63 -3.40
C ALA A 60 14.83 12.37 -3.01
N ARG A 61 14.65 12.06 -1.72
CA ARG A 61 13.99 10.80 -1.26
C ARG A 61 12.48 10.74 -1.54
N ASP A 62 11.82 11.89 -1.69
CA ASP A 62 10.41 11.99 -2.10
C ASP A 62 10.28 12.30 -3.60
N GLN A 63 11.31 11.96 -4.41
CA GLN A 63 11.24 12.17 -5.86
C GLN A 63 10.26 11.18 -6.50
N PRO A 64 9.52 11.65 -7.52
CA PRO A 64 8.65 10.78 -8.29
C PRO A 64 9.44 9.64 -8.95
N ILE A 65 8.96 8.42 -8.81
CA ILE A 65 9.47 7.22 -9.47
C ILE A 65 8.56 6.96 -10.66
N ALA A 66 9.06 7.22 -11.87
CA ALA A 66 8.34 6.97 -13.12
C ALA A 66 8.51 5.53 -13.61
N GLN A 67 7.75 5.14 -14.64
CA GLN A 67 7.82 3.83 -15.28
C GLN A 67 7.51 2.65 -14.33
N VAL A 68 6.58 2.87 -13.43
CA VAL A 68 6.10 1.84 -12.51
C VAL A 68 5.03 1.02 -13.21
N ALA A 69 5.20 -0.31 -13.22
CA ALA A 69 4.17 -1.24 -13.64
C ALA A 69 3.47 -1.84 -12.43
N GLY A 70 2.17 -2.12 -12.55
CA GLY A 70 1.41 -2.70 -11.44
C GLY A 70 0.34 -3.68 -11.88
N ARG A 71 0.02 -4.62 -11.02
CA ARG A 71 -1.10 -5.54 -11.19
C ARG A 71 -1.95 -5.61 -9.93
N LEU A 72 -3.25 -5.69 -10.12
CA LEU A 72 -4.19 -5.92 -9.03
C LEU A 72 -4.03 -7.36 -8.52
N VAL A 73 -3.74 -7.49 -7.24
CA VAL A 73 -3.68 -8.80 -6.56
C VAL A 73 -5.06 -9.15 -6.02
N ARG A 74 -5.75 -8.15 -5.39
CA ARG A 74 -6.98 -8.41 -4.68
C ARG A 74 -7.72 -7.11 -4.33
N THR A 75 -9.05 -7.21 -4.23
CA THR A 75 -9.92 -6.13 -3.74
C THR A 75 -10.69 -6.59 -2.51
N ILE A 76 -10.76 -5.77 -1.47
CA ILE A 76 -11.58 -5.99 -0.28
C ILE A 76 -12.32 -4.68 0.05
N GLY A 77 -13.62 -4.67 -0.16
CA GLY A 77 -14.41 -3.45 0.02
C GLY A 77 -13.93 -2.34 -0.91
N THR A 78 -13.46 -1.24 -0.32
CA THR A 78 -12.92 -0.08 -1.04
C THR A 78 -11.40 -0.06 -1.12
N LEU A 79 -10.74 -1.08 -0.61
CA LEU A 79 -9.29 -1.19 -0.65
C LEU A 79 -8.85 -2.17 -1.73
N HIS A 80 -7.77 -1.82 -2.39
CA HIS A 80 -7.18 -2.59 -3.47
C HIS A 80 -5.73 -2.90 -3.15
N LEU A 81 -5.36 -4.17 -3.21
CA LEU A 81 -3.99 -4.63 -3.05
C LEU A 81 -3.37 -4.77 -4.43
N TYR A 82 -2.30 -4.03 -4.67
CA TYR A 82 -1.52 -4.11 -5.89
C TYR A 82 -0.10 -4.57 -5.60
N GLU A 83 0.47 -5.21 -6.58
CA GLU A 83 1.89 -5.48 -6.66
C GLU A 83 2.47 -4.53 -7.70
N LEU A 84 3.37 -3.65 -7.26
CA LEU A 84 4.03 -2.67 -8.13
C LEU A 84 5.48 -3.09 -8.36
N THR A 85 5.91 -3.05 -9.61
CA THR A 85 7.29 -3.27 -10.01
C THR A 85 7.95 -1.91 -10.25
N LEU A 86 8.92 -1.58 -9.44
CA LEU A 86 9.70 -0.35 -9.54
C LEU A 86 10.86 -0.53 -10.52
N PRO A 87 11.37 0.56 -11.13
CA PRO A 87 12.62 0.53 -11.89
C PRO A 87 13.79 0.02 -11.05
N GLN A 88 14.78 -0.58 -11.70
CA GLN A 88 15.98 -1.07 -11.01
C GLN A 88 16.69 0.05 -10.25
N GLY A 89 17.06 -0.23 -9.00
CA GLY A 89 17.71 0.73 -8.10
C GLY A 89 16.76 1.69 -7.38
N SER A 90 15.45 1.59 -7.63
CA SER A 90 14.43 2.31 -6.86
C SER A 90 13.89 1.42 -5.74
N SER A 91 13.64 2.03 -4.58
CA SER A 91 13.00 1.36 -3.45
C SER A 91 12.11 2.33 -2.70
N ILE A 92 11.06 1.82 -2.10
CA ILE A 92 10.18 2.59 -1.20
C ILE A 92 10.13 1.83 0.12
N GLU A 93 10.35 2.55 1.20
CA GLU A 93 10.34 1.96 2.55
C GLU A 93 8.94 1.48 2.93
N HIS A 94 8.89 0.44 3.76
CA HIS A 94 7.63 -0.06 4.32
C HIS A 94 6.90 1.04 5.09
N GLU A 95 5.57 0.98 5.10
CA GLU A 95 4.69 1.95 5.78
C GLU A 95 4.73 3.37 5.21
N THR A 96 5.49 3.62 4.13
CA THR A 96 5.51 4.93 3.49
C THR A 96 4.19 5.18 2.75
N PRO A 97 3.46 6.27 3.05
CA PRO A 97 2.38 6.74 2.21
C PRO A 97 2.92 7.18 0.86
N PHE A 98 2.11 7.05 -0.16
CA PHE A 98 2.47 7.50 -1.51
C PHE A 98 1.23 7.92 -2.28
N SER A 99 1.45 8.65 -3.37
CA SER A 99 0.45 8.90 -4.41
C SER A 99 0.88 8.24 -5.70
N ILE A 100 -0.06 7.63 -6.43
CA ILE A 100 0.16 7.08 -7.76
C ILE A 100 -0.57 7.93 -8.79
N ILE A 101 0.14 8.30 -9.84
CA ILE A 101 -0.34 9.13 -10.96
C ILE A 101 -0.27 8.26 -12.21
N LEU A 102 -1.39 8.12 -12.90
CA LEU A 102 -1.48 7.41 -14.16
C LEU A 102 -1.28 8.37 -15.34
N PRO A 103 -0.82 7.88 -16.52
CA PRO A 103 -0.53 8.72 -17.69
C PRO A 103 -1.72 9.55 -18.21
N ASP A 104 -2.94 9.10 -17.95
CA ASP A 104 -4.16 9.67 -18.54
C ASP A 104 -4.82 10.78 -17.70
N ASP A 105 -4.06 11.63 -16.99
CA ASP A 105 -4.57 12.77 -16.20
C ASP A 105 -5.66 12.39 -15.15
N MET A 106 -5.59 11.20 -14.61
CA MET A 106 -6.44 10.82 -13.48
C MET A 106 -5.96 11.52 -12.20
N GLU A 107 -6.90 11.87 -11.33
CA GLU A 107 -6.54 12.38 -10.00
C GLU A 107 -5.58 11.42 -9.29
N PRO A 108 -4.52 11.92 -8.62
CA PRO A 108 -3.60 11.09 -7.87
C PRO A 108 -4.35 10.21 -6.88
N THR A 109 -4.05 8.92 -6.88
CA THR A 109 -4.62 7.97 -5.93
C THR A 109 -3.65 7.73 -4.79
N GLU A 110 -4.13 7.81 -3.57
CA GLU A 110 -3.33 7.62 -2.37
C GLU A 110 -3.22 6.13 -2.00
N GLY A 111 -2.09 5.76 -1.42
CA GLY A 111 -1.85 4.41 -0.96
C GLY A 111 -0.79 4.35 0.13
N ILE A 112 -0.51 3.14 0.59
CA ILE A 112 0.52 2.84 1.57
C ILE A 112 1.27 1.57 1.18
N VAL A 113 2.58 1.56 1.38
CA VAL A 113 3.42 0.38 1.16
C VAL A 113 3.28 -0.59 2.33
N LEU A 114 2.80 -1.80 2.07
CA LEU A 114 2.63 -2.84 3.09
C LEU A 114 3.82 -3.79 3.19
N GLY A 115 4.58 -3.95 2.11
CA GLY A 115 5.70 -4.87 2.05
C GLY A 115 6.37 -4.85 0.70
N GLY A 116 7.39 -5.66 0.53
CA GLY A 116 8.07 -5.82 -0.75
C GLY A 116 9.38 -6.54 -0.62
N GLN A 117 9.89 -6.97 -1.75
CA GLN A 117 11.20 -7.58 -1.86
C GLN A 117 11.84 -7.09 -3.16
N ASP A 118 13.10 -6.70 -3.09
CA ASP A 118 13.86 -6.16 -4.21
C ASP A 118 13.15 -4.92 -4.83
N ASN A 119 12.82 -4.97 -6.11
CA ASN A 119 12.11 -3.92 -6.85
C ASN A 119 10.58 -4.13 -6.92
N VAL A 120 10.03 -5.13 -6.23
CA VAL A 120 8.60 -5.41 -6.18
C VAL A 120 8.05 -5.00 -4.83
N VAL A 121 7.08 -4.10 -4.81
CA VAL A 121 6.41 -3.64 -3.59
C VAL A 121 4.94 -3.99 -3.61
N VAL A 122 4.43 -4.43 -2.47
CA VAL A 122 3.00 -4.71 -2.26
C VAL A 122 2.39 -3.50 -1.57
N VAL A 123 1.37 -2.95 -2.19
CA VAL A 123 0.77 -1.70 -1.76
C VAL A 123 -0.74 -1.83 -1.60
N GLN A 124 -1.28 -1.12 -0.62
CA GLN A 124 -2.70 -0.90 -0.47
C GLN A 124 -3.06 0.46 -1.04
N ILE A 125 -4.01 0.50 -1.96
CA ILE A 125 -4.49 1.71 -2.63
C ILE A 125 -5.97 1.89 -2.31
N PHE A 126 -6.38 3.14 -2.11
CA PHE A 126 -7.76 3.46 -1.75
C PHE A 126 -8.70 3.50 -2.95
N ASP A 127 -8.16 3.74 -4.13
CA ASP A 127 -8.93 3.87 -5.37
C ASP A 127 -8.44 2.86 -6.41
N ALA A 128 -9.36 2.20 -7.13
CA ALA A 128 -8.99 1.25 -8.17
C ALA A 128 -8.32 1.96 -9.35
N ILE A 129 -7.13 1.50 -9.70
CA ILE A 129 -6.37 1.99 -10.87
C ILE A 129 -6.44 1.03 -12.07
N GLY A 130 -7.40 0.08 -12.03
CA GLY A 130 -7.58 -0.93 -13.06
C GLY A 130 -6.94 -2.29 -12.69
N PRO A 131 -7.09 -3.32 -13.54
CA PRO A 131 -6.52 -4.64 -13.30
C PRO A 131 -4.99 -4.67 -13.41
N SER A 132 -4.45 -3.76 -14.21
CA SER A 132 -3.00 -3.53 -14.36
C SER A 132 -2.77 -2.09 -14.77
N CYS A 133 -1.62 -1.55 -14.42
CA CYS A 133 -1.14 -0.27 -14.91
C CYS A 133 0.26 -0.43 -15.49
N THR A 134 0.55 0.37 -16.50
CA THR A 134 1.88 0.48 -17.10
C THR A 134 2.24 1.96 -17.14
N ASP A 135 3.51 2.26 -16.91
CA ASP A 135 4.03 3.64 -16.98
C ASP A 135 3.40 4.62 -15.96
N ALA A 136 3.02 4.09 -14.78
CA ALA A 136 2.58 4.93 -13.67
C ALA A 136 3.76 5.66 -13.02
N THR A 137 3.46 6.79 -12.38
CA THR A 137 4.42 7.52 -11.55
C THR A 137 4.01 7.41 -10.09
N VAL A 138 4.90 6.90 -9.24
CA VAL A 138 4.71 6.81 -7.80
C VAL A 138 5.48 7.91 -7.11
N VAL A 139 4.80 8.67 -6.26
CA VAL A 139 5.37 9.76 -5.46
C VAL A 139 5.31 9.37 -3.99
N PRO A 140 6.42 8.94 -3.36
CA PRO A 140 6.47 8.65 -1.94
C PRO A 140 6.23 9.91 -1.11
N ASP A 141 5.59 9.79 0.07
CA ASP A 141 5.38 10.89 1.03
C ASP A 141 5.98 10.52 2.39
N ARG A 142 7.29 10.32 2.44
CA ARG A 142 8.02 10.10 3.69
C ARG A 142 7.95 11.32 4.61
N ALA A 143 7.97 12.52 4.03
CA ALA A 143 7.85 13.75 4.79
C ALA A 143 6.51 13.85 5.52
N GLY A 144 5.40 13.50 4.88
CA GLY A 144 4.08 13.45 5.50
C GLY A 144 3.99 12.40 6.61
N PHE A 145 4.58 11.22 6.41
CA PHE A 145 4.68 10.17 7.43
C PHE A 145 5.42 10.67 8.68
N LEU A 146 6.61 11.26 8.50
CA LEU A 146 7.41 11.81 9.59
C LEU A 146 6.68 12.97 10.30
N ALA A 147 6.07 13.88 9.55
CA ALA A 147 5.32 15.01 10.12
C ALA A 147 4.15 14.53 10.99
N THR A 148 3.42 13.50 10.55
CA THR A 148 2.32 12.90 11.31
C THR A 148 2.83 12.23 12.58
N SER A 149 3.94 11.50 12.49
CA SER A 149 4.60 10.85 13.62
C SER A 149 5.07 11.87 14.68
N VAL A 150 5.75 12.93 14.26
CA VAL A 150 6.15 14.06 15.13
C VAL A 150 4.94 14.66 15.83
N LYS A 151 3.91 15.00 15.06
CA LYS A 151 2.67 15.57 15.61
C LYS A 151 2.06 14.65 16.68
N ARG A 152 2.08 13.34 16.46
CA ARG A 152 1.58 12.36 17.42
C ARG A 152 2.37 12.39 18.72
N LEU A 153 3.70 12.30 18.64
CA LEU A 153 4.56 12.32 19.83
C LEU A 153 4.41 13.62 20.62
N ARG A 154 4.38 14.77 19.93
CA ARG A 154 4.13 16.09 20.56
C ARG A 154 2.76 16.15 21.24
N ASN A 155 1.71 15.64 20.62
CA ASN A 155 0.38 15.58 21.24
C ASN A 155 0.35 14.70 22.49
N MET A 156 1.08 13.57 22.51
CA MET A 156 1.19 12.71 23.69
C MET A 156 1.86 13.42 24.86
N VAL A 157 2.88 14.23 24.60
CA VAL A 157 3.56 15.04 25.61
C VAL A 157 2.65 16.16 26.13
N ALA A 158 1.91 16.81 25.23
CA ALA A 158 1.07 17.96 25.58
C ALA A 158 -0.24 17.58 26.30
N GLN A 159 -0.83 16.43 25.96
CA GLN A 159 -2.15 16.00 26.44
C GLN A 159 -2.03 14.85 27.45
N GLN A 160 -1.38 15.08 28.57
CA GLN A 160 -1.10 14.07 29.60
C GLN A 160 -2.36 13.42 30.19
N ASP A 161 -3.45 14.15 30.30
CA ASP A 161 -4.73 13.62 30.79
C ASP A 161 -5.37 12.63 29.80
N ALA A 162 -5.10 12.82 28.51
CA ALA A 162 -5.60 11.94 27.44
C ALA A 162 -4.72 10.70 27.25
N TYR A 163 -3.41 10.79 27.56
CA TYR A 163 -2.43 9.72 27.41
C TYR A 163 -1.84 9.34 28.76
N ARG A 164 -2.15 8.14 29.24
CA ARG A 164 -1.62 7.65 30.51
C ARG A 164 -0.23 7.05 30.30
N LEU A 165 0.82 7.85 30.51
CA LEU A 165 2.20 7.44 30.24
C LEU A 165 2.82 6.52 31.32
N GLY A 166 2.12 6.25 32.43
CA GLY A 166 2.66 5.42 33.53
C GLY A 166 3.20 4.05 33.10
N PRO A 167 2.46 3.24 32.29
CA PRO A 167 3.03 2.01 31.74
C PRO A 167 4.23 2.25 30.82
N ALA A 168 4.20 3.32 30.00
CA ALA A 168 5.30 3.69 29.13
C ALA A 168 6.56 4.11 29.91
N ASP A 169 6.42 4.67 31.13
CA ASP A 169 7.55 4.98 32.01
C ASP A 169 8.35 3.71 32.43
N ARG A 170 7.69 2.55 32.42
CA ARG A 170 8.37 1.26 32.67
C ARG A 170 9.14 0.76 31.48
N LEU A 171 8.68 1.12 30.27
CA LEU A 171 9.35 0.80 29.02
C LEU A 171 10.54 1.75 28.75
N ALA A 172 10.46 3.00 29.18
CA ALA A 172 11.43 4.04 28.88
C ALA A 172 12.91 3.65 29.19
N PRO A 173 13.25 3.00 30.35
CA PRO A 173 14.61 2.56 30.61
C PRO A 173 15.15 1.57 29.56
N LEU A 174 14.29 0.71 29.00
CA LEU A 174 14.70 -0.28 28.00
C LEU A 174 14.98 0.39 26.63
N LEU A 175 14.40 1.55 26.39
CA LEU A 175 14.55 2.31 25.14
C LEU A 175 15.72 3.29 25.18
N ASN A 176 16.43 3.33 26.30
CA ASN A 176 17.60 4.18 26.47
C ASN A 176 18.88 3.39 26.23
N LEU A 177 19.56 3.67 25.17
CA LEU A 177 20.83 3.04 24.78
C LEU A 177 22.01 3.24 25.77
N ALA A 178 21.87 4.14 26.74
CA ALA A 178 22.90 4.38 27.72
C ALA A 178 22.85 3.39 28.93
N THR A 179 21.74 2.70 29.13
CA THR A 179 21.59 1.67 30.14
C THR A 179 21.86 0.30 29.52
N GLY A 180 22.96 -0.33 29.89
CA GLY A 180 23.32 -1.67 29.41
C GLY A 180 22.21 -2.70 29.66
N ILE A 181 22.25 -3.77 28.89
CA ILE A 181 21.29 -4.89 28.82
C ILE A 181 21.10 -5.63 30.15
N GLU A 182 21.96 -5.41 31.11
CA GLU A 182 21.97 -6.10 32.42
C GLU A 182 20.68 -5.92 33.24
N ASP A 183 19.89 -4.89 32.97
CA ASP A 183 18.64 -4.61 33.72
C ASP A 183 17.40 -5.36 33.17
N LEU A 184 17.52 -6.14 32.09
CA LEU A 184 16.40 -6.90 31.47
C LEU A 184 16.11 -8.24 32.18
N SER A 185 16.97 -8.68 33.09
CA SER A 185 16.85 -9.97 33.78
C SER A 185 15.82 -10.02 34.92
N GLY A 186 15.16 -8.93 35.21
CA GLY A 186 14.10 -8.86 36.21
C GLY A 186 12.77 -9.43 35.71
N SER A 187 12.63 -10.75 35.63
CA SER A 187 11.36 -11.45 35.48
C SER A 187 10.49 -11.25 36.73
N GLY A 188 9.87 -10.09 36.85
CA GLY A 188 8.92 -9.85 37.93
C GLY A 188 7.60 -10.55 37.67
N THR A 189 7.35 -11.67 38.30
CA THR A 189 6.04 -12.34 38.40
C THR A 189 5.09 -11.63 39.38
N GLY A 190 5.34 -10.40 39.71
CA GLY A 190 4.43 -9.55 40.49
C GLY A 190 3.63 -8.63 39.56
N SER A 191 2.60 -7.99 40.05
CA SER A 191 1.71 -7.02 39.40
C SER A 191 2.43 -5.89 38.62
N SER A 192 3.48 -6.23 37.88
CA SER A 192 4.30 -5.29 37.12
C SER A 192 3.55 -4.84 35.88
N THR A 193 3.53 -3.54 35.64
CA THR A 193 3.00 -2.92 34.42
C THR A 193 3.80 -3.30 33.17
N LEU A 194 4.97 -3.92 33.31
CA LEU A 194 5.81 -4.44 32.24
C LEU A 194 6.08 -5.93 32.45
N THR A 195 5.93 -6.72 31.39
CA THR A 195 6.24 -8.15 31.34
C THR A 195 7.08 -8.43 30.10
N THR A 196 8.08 -9.30 30.24
CA THR A 196 8.92 -9.74 29.13
C THR A 196 8.73 -11.23 28.88
N ILE A 197 8.67 -11.61 27.61
CA ILE A 197 8.57 -13.00 27.13
C ILE A 197 9.71 -13.25 26.15
N TRP A 198 10.71 -13.99 26.59
CA TRP A 198 11.89 -14.32 25.80
C TRP A 198 11.92 -15.82 25.51
N ALA A 199 12.04 -16.16 24.23
CA ALA A 199 12.30 -17.53 23.78
C ALA A 199 13.01 -17.48 22.43
N ASP A 200 13.95 -18.38 22.22
CA ASP A 200 14.76 -18.45 21.01
C ASP A 200 13.90 -18.89 19.80
N GLU A 201 12.85 -19.67 20.02
CA GLU A 201 11.97 -20.15 18.97
C GLU A 201 10.72 -19.26 18.81
N LEU A 202 10.56 -18.68 17.64
CA LEU A 202 9.45 -17.78 17.30
C LEU A 202 8.07 -18.44 17.45
N SER A 203 7.96 -19.72 17.09
CA SER A 203 6.72 -20.49 17.21
C SER A 203 6.28 -20.62 18.66
N VAL A 204 7.23 -20.88 19.57
CA VAL A 204 6.99 -20.98 21.03
C VAL A 204 6.56 -19.63 21.59
N ARG A 205 7.25 -18.54 21.22
CA ARG A 205 6.85 -17.17 21.64
C ARG A 205 5.41 -16.86 21.23
N ARG A 206 5.07 -17.07 19.95
CA ARG A 206 3.73 -16.78 19.43
C ARG A 206 2.65 -17.63 20.08
N GLN A 207 2.94 -18.88 20.40
CA GLN A 207 2.00 -19.72 21.19
C GLN A 207 1.79 -19.16 22.60
N GLN A 208 2.86 -18.73 23.30
CA GLN A 208 2.75 -18.10 24.61
C GLN A 208 1.94 -16.79 24.54
N LEU A 209 2.18 -15.97 23.52
CA LEU A 209 1.40 -14.76 23.27
C LEU A 209 -0.07 -15.06 22.99
N ALA A 210 -0.38 -16.11 22.22
CA ALA A 210 -1.74 -16.52 21.96
C ALA A 210 -2.48 -16.95 23.25
N VAL A 211 -1.83 -17.74 24.11
CA VAL A 211 -2.39 -18.13 25.41
C VAL A 211 -2.62 -16.89 26.29
N LEU A 212 -1.66 -15.97 26.34
CA LEU A 212 -1.80 -14.73 27.10
C LEU A 212 -2.96 -13.87 26.55
N ALA A 213 -3.05 -13.71 25.24
CA ALA A 213 -4.12 -12.96 24.60
C ALA A 213 -5.50 -13.54 24.93
N ILE A 214 -5.65 -14.87 24.87
CA ILE A 214 -6.90 -15.55 25.25
C ILE A 214 -7.29 -15.26 26.70
N LYS A 215 -6.35 -15.39 27.65
CA LYS A 215 -6.58 -15.07 29.06
C LYS A 215 -7.03 -13.62 29.27
N LEU A 216 -6.39 -12.68 28.59
CA LEU A 216 -6.73 -11.26 28.65
C LEU A 216 -8.10 -10.97 28.03
N ILE A 217 -8.44 -11.59 26.91
CA ILE A 217 -9.75 -11.48 26.27
C ILE A 217 -10.86 -12.01 27.19
N GLN A 218 -10.63 -13.16 27.82
CA GLN A 218 -11.57 -13.74 28.80
C GLN A 218 -11.72 -12.86 30.05
N ALA A 219 -10.65 -12.16 30.45
CA ALA A 219 -10.70 -11.12 31.49
C ALA A 219 -11.32 -9.79 31.02
N ASN A 220 -11.93 -9.78 29.84
CA ASN A 220 -12.60 -8.62 29.25
C ASN A 220 -11.68 -7.44 28.93
N LYS A 221 -10.38 -7.66 28.75
CA LYS A 221 -9.40 -6.64 28.43
C LYS A 221 -9.35 -6.36 26.94
N ARG A 222 -9.04 -5.10 26.62
CA ARG A 222 -8.78 -4.64 25.25
C ARG A 222 -7.29 -4.63 25.00
N ILE A 223 -6.87 -5.32 23.96
CA ILE A 223 -5.46 -5.58 23.66
C ILE A 223 -5.10 -4.91 22.34
N LEU A 224 -4.01 -4.15 22.35
CA LEU A 224 -3.30 -3.73 21.16
C LEU A 224 -2.08 -4.63 21.00
N MET A 225 -1.98 -5.34 19.88
CA MET A 225 -0.77 -6.06 19.50
C MET A 225 -0.05 -5.34 18.38
N VAL A 226 1.24 -5.15 18.53
CA VAL A 226 2.08 -4.51 17.51
C VAL A 226 3.21 -5.43 17.09
N CYS A 227 3.47 -5.43 15.80
CA CYS A 227 4.53 -6.22 15.16
C CYS A 227 5.47 -5.28 14.38
N PRO A 228 6.68 -5.72 14.00
CA PRO A 228 7.59 -4.92 13.19
C PRO A 228 7.05 -4.68 11.77
N ASP A 229 6.40 -5.67 11.19
CA ASP A 229 5.89 -5.63 9.81
C ASP A 229 4.52 -6.32 9.64
N HIS A 230 3.94 -6.20 8.44
CA HIS A 230 2.63 -6.76 8.12
C HIS A 230 2.63 -8.29 8.04
N GLN A 231 3.73 -8.93 7.65
CA GLN A 231 3.84 -10.39 7.57
C GLN A 231 3.86 -11.02 8.97
N ALA A 232 4.61 -10.42 9.89
CA ALA A 232 4.61 -10.83 11.29
C ALA A 232 3.21 -10.68 11.91
N ALA A 233 2.52 -9.56 11.63
CA ALA A 233 1.16 -9.32 12.09
C ALA A 233 0.16 -10.36 11.54
N ASP A 234 0.26 -10.73 10.26
CA ASP A 234 -0.61 -11.74 9.64
C ASP A 234 -0.40 -13.13 10.25
N THR A 235 0.86 -13.49 10.48
CA THR A 235 1.19 -14.77 11.11
C THR A 235 0.70 -14.84 12.54
N LEU A 236 0.90 -13.76 13.31
CA LEU A 236 0.46 -13.68 14.71
C LEU A 236 -1.07 -13.76 14.84
N VAL A 237 -1.81 -13.03 13.98
CA VAL A 237 -3.28 -13.08 14.01
C VAL A 237 -3.80 -14.48 13.67
N GLY A 238 -3.17 -15.18 12.72
CA GLY A 238 -3.51 -16.56 12.37
C GLY A 238 -3.31 -17.52 13.53
N THR A 239 -2.14 -17.45 14.19
CA THR A 239 -1.81 -18.26 15.36
C THR A 239 -2.82 -18.04 16.50
N ILE A 240 -3.15 -16.78 16.81
CA ILE A 240 -4.12 -16.45 17.87
C ILE A 240 -5.52 -16.92 17.49
N ALA A 241 -5.97 -16.68 16.26
CA ALA A 241 -7.30 -17.10 15.81
C ALA A 241 -7.44 -18.63 15.83
N ARG A 242 -6.39 -19.37 15.46
CA ARG A 242 -6.35 -20.83 15.57
C ARG A 242 -6.45 -21.28 17.03
N ALA A 243 -5.69 -20.66 17.91
CA ALA A 243 -5.72 -21.00 19.34
C ALA A 243 -7.09 -20.69 19.96
N MET A 244 -7.70 -19.55 19.60
CA MET A 244 -9.08 -19.21 20.04
C MET A 244 -10.10 -20.20 19.52
N LYS A 245 -10.01 -20.62 18.25
CA LYS A 245 -10.87 -21.64 17.65
C LYS A 245 -10.75 -22.98 18.38
N ALA A 246 -9.53 -23.37 18.77
CA ALA A 246 -9.28 -24.62 19.48
C ALA A 246 -9.94 -24.65 20.87
N VAL A 247 -10.08 -23.50 21.54
CA VAL A 247 -10.76 -23.37 22.83
C VAL A 247 -12.24 -22.95 22.70
N GLY A 248 -12.81 -22.98 21.50
CA GLY A 248 -14.23 -22.70 21.26
C GLY A 248 -14.63 -21.23 21.32
N LEU A 249 -13.69 -20.30 21.24
CA LEU A 249 -13.95 -18.86 21.28
C LEU A 249 -14.25 -18.30 19.87
N THR A 250 -15.18 -17.35 19.79
CA THR A 250 -15.55 -16.65 18.55
C THR A 250 -14.53 -15.57 18.20
N TYR A 251 -13.46 -15.93 17.49
CA TYR A 251 -12.39 -15.00 17.13
C TYR A 251 -12.84 -13.90 16.15
N LYS A 252 -13.75 -14.18 15.20
CA LYS A 252 -14.20 -13.22 14.15
C LYS A 252 -14.82 -11.95 14.71
N THR A 253 -15.46 -12.01 15.88
CA THR A 253 -16.10 -10.84 16.52
C THR A 253 -15.13 -10.05 17.41
N TRP A 254 -14.10 -10.68 17.93
CA TRP A 254 -13.22 -10.08 18.94
C TRP A 254 -11.87 -9.65 18.41
N VAL A 255 -11.39 -10.30 17.33
CA VAL A 255 -10.09 -10.06 16.72
C VAL A 255 -10.24 -9.24 15.45
N SER A 256 -9.39 -8.23 15.27
CA SER A 256 -9.28 -7.48 14.03
C SER A 256 -7.80 -7.29 13.65
N ARG A 257 -7.49 -7.61 12.40
CA ARG A 257 -6.22 -7.27 11.76
C ARG A 257 -6.38 -5.90 11.09
N TYR A 258 -5.72 -4.89 11.64
CA TYR A 258 -5.76 -3.55 11.07
C TYR A 258 -4.95 -3.50 9.78
N GLU A 259 -5.44 -2.78 8.76
CA GLU A 259 -4.98 -2.79 7.37
C GLU A 259 -5.35 -4.09 6.62
N MET A 260 -5.04 -4.14 5.33
CA MET A 260 -5.18 -5.35 4.54
C MET A 260 -4.13 -6.39 4.93
N ALA A 261 -4.56 -7.62 5.10
CA ALA A 261 -3.62 -8.72 5.28
C ALA A 261 -2.91 -9.03 3.95
N LEU A 262 -1.61 -9.25 3.99
CA LEU A 262 -0.83 -9.73 2.86
C LEU A 262 -1.16 -11.20 2.56
N ALA A 263 -1.23 -12.01 3.62
CA ALA A 263 -1.58 -13.42 3.52
C ALA A 263 -3.08 -13.61 3.31
N GLN A 264 -3.45 -14.57 2.48
CA GLN A 264 -4.84 -15.00 2.32
C GLN A 264 -5.24 -15.89 3.49
N GLN A 265 -4.41 -16.86 3.79
CA GLN A 265 -4.65 -17.85 4.81
C GLN A 265 -3.36 -18.11 5.62
N VAL A 266 -3.49 -18.26 6.92
CA VAL A 266 -2.40 -18.65 7.82
C VAL A 266 -2.93 -19.78 8.72
N GLU A 267 -2.23 -20.91 8.74
CA GLU A 267 -2.54 -22.07 9.58
C GLU A 267 -4.01 -22.55 9.51
N GLY A 268 -4.62 -22.48 8.31
CA GLY A 268 -6.02 -22.87 8.09
C GLY A 268 -7.07 -21.83 8.55
N ILE A 269 -6.62 -20.62 8.84
CA ILE A 269 -7.50 -19.47 9.16
C ILE A 269 -7.46 -18.49 7.99
N GLU A 270 -8.63 -18.10 7.49
CA GLU A 270 -8.80 -17.05 6.48
C GLU A 270 -8.54 -15.68 7.13
N ILE A 271 -7.33 -15.14 6.92
CA ILE A 271 -6.90 -13.89 7.55
C ILE A 271 -7.65 -12.69 6.97
N GLN A 272 -8.07 -12.76 5.71
CA GLN A 272 -8.84 -11.71 5.06
C GLN A 272 -10.15 -11.36 5.77
N GLU A 273 -10.84 -12.36 6.31
CA GLU A 273 -12.08 -12.15 7.04
C GLU A 273 -11.85 -11.43 8.39
N LEU A 274 -10.62 -11.46 8.91
CA LEU A 274 -10.20 -10.75 10.12
C LEU A 274 -9.69 -9.34 9.81
N GLY A 275 -9.48 -9.02 8.53
CA GLY A 275 -9.08 -7.69 8.09
C GLY A 275 -10.10 -6.64 8.52
N PHE A 276 -9.59 -5.53 9.06
CA PHE A 276 -10.41 -4.42 9.54
C PHE A 276 -11.41 -3.94 8.49
N GLU A 277 -10.96 -3.74 7.26
CA GLU A 277 -11.81 -3.24 6.18
C GLU A 277 -12.89 -4.26 5.75
N ALA A 278 -12.55 -5.54 5.70
CA ALA A 278 -13.54 -6.58 5.40
C ALA A 278 -14.65 -6.61 6.46
N GLN A 279 -14.26 -6.51 7.72
CA GLN A 279 -15.19 -6.48 8.84
C GLN A 279 -16.02 -5.18 8.85
N MET A 280 -15.41 -4.04 8.54
CA MET A 280 -16.07 -2.75 8.42
C MET A 280 -17.08 -2.75 7.27
N HIS A 281 -16.70 -3.25 6.11
CA HIS A 281 -17.60 -3.38 4.96
C HIS A 281 -18.86 -4.19 5.31
N GLN A 282 -18.72 -5.29 6.04
CA GLN A 282 -19.86 -6.07 6.53
C GLN A 282 -20.72 -5.29 7.54
N PHE A 283 -20.10 -4.46 8.38
CA PHE A 283 -20.80 -3.63 9.36
C PHE A 283 -21.60 -2.51 8.68
N TYR A 284 -21.00 -1.82 7.68
CA TYR A 284 -21.67 -0.77 6.91
C TYR A 284 -22.81 -1.29 6.05
N ALA A 285 -22.66 -2.46 5.45
CA ALA A 285 -23.75 -3.09 4.67
C ALA A 285 -25.04 -3.26 5.49
N LYS A 286 -24.91 -3.29 6.82
CA LYS A 286 -26.04 -3.47 7.75
C LYS A 286 -26.61 -2.15 8.30
N SER A 287 -25.89 -1.02 8.17
CA SER A 287 -26.18 0.09 9.08
C SER A 287 -26.86 1.35 8.52
N ARG A 288 -26.98 1.65 7.22
CA ARG A 288 -27.77 2.82 6.75
C ARG A 288 -27.98 2.88 5.23
N ALA A 289 -29.25 2.90 4.79
CA ALA A 289 -29.68 2.92 3.40
C ALA A 289 -29.34 4.23 2.65
N ASP A 290 -29.40 5.38 3.32
CA ASP A 290 -29.30 6.69 2.65
C ASP A 290 -27.86 7.05 2.24
N LYS A 291 -26.89 6.70 3.07
CA LYS A 291 -25.47 6.96 2.78
C LYS A 291 -24.84 5.87 1.90
N ALA A 292 -25.38 4.67 1.94
CA ALA A 292 -25.06 3.62 0.99
C ALA A 292 -25.37 4.04 -0.47
N ALA A 293 -26.34 4.93 -0.68
CA ALA A 293 -26.66 5.47 -1.99
C ALA A 293 -25.55 6.41 -2.51
N LEU A 294 -25.06 7.34 -1.68
CA LEU A 294 -23.96 8.23 -2.05
C LEU A 294 -22.66 7.45 -2.30
N ARG A 295 -22.36 6.48 -1.42
CA ARG A 295 -21.18 5.63 -1.58
C ARG A 295 -21.26 4.81 -2.86
N ARG A 296 -22.42 4.17 -3.16
CA ARG A 296 -22.60 3.44 -4.43
C ARG A 296 -22.39 4.31 -5.65
N LYS A 297 -22.89 5.56 -5.63
CA LYS A 297 -22.69 6.51 -6.73
C LYS A 297 -21.22 6.87 -6.88
N TYR A 298 -20.52 7.13 -5.79
CA TYR A 298 -19.11 7.44 -5.81
C TYR A 298 -18.27 6.24 -6.26
N ASP A 299 -18.54 5.04 -5.75
CA ASP A 299 -17.87 3.81 -6.17
C ASP A 299 -18.12 3.52 -7.66
N ARG A 300 -19.35 3.72 -8.11
CA ARG A 300 -19.70 3.57 -9.53
C ARG A 300 -18.99 4.57 -10.44
N PHE A 301 -18.88 5.83 -10.02
CA PHE A 301 -18.09 6.84 -10.73
C PHE A 301 -16.61 6.40 -10.84
N ARG A 302 -16.05 5.89 -9.76
CA ARG A 302 -14.67 5.39 -9.73
C ARG A 302 -14.44 4.18 -10.62
N GLU A 303 -15.39 3.27 -10.70
CA GLU A 303 -15.34 2.13 -11.62
C GLU A 303 -15.37 2.58 -13.08
N LEU A 304 -16.24 3.56 -13.40
CA LEU A 304 -16.40 4.04 -14.77
C LEU A 304 -15.21 4.88 -15.25
N THR A 305 -14.54 5.59 -14.36
CA THR A 305 -13.43 6.50 -14.70
C THR A 305 -12.31 5.78 -15.47
N PRO A 306 -11.67 4.72 -14.96
CA PRO A 306 -10.60 4.03 -15.66
C PRO A 306 -11.08 3.32 -16.93
N VAL A 307 -12.32 2.82 -16.92
CA VAL A 307 -12.90 2.16 -18.09
C VAL A 307 -13.09 3.15 -19.25
N LEU A 308 -13.60 4.35 -18.95
CA LEU A 308 -13.79 5.38 -19.96
C LEU A 308 -12.48 5.99 -20.42
N ALA A 309 -11.50 6.16 -19.54
CA ALA A 309 -10.15 6.59 -19.89
C ALA A 309 -9.50 5.60 -20.87
N TYR A 310 -9.51 4.30 -20.54
CA TYR A 310 -8.99 3.24 -21.43
C TYR A 310 -9.69 3.27 -22.80
N LYS A 311 -11.02 3.33 -22.81
CA LYS A 311 -11.79 3.40 -24.07
C LYS A 311 -11.53 4.69 -24.83
N GLY A 312 -11.31 5.79 -24.13
CA GLY A 312 -10.92 7.07 -24.72
C GLY A 312 -9.55 7.00 -25.40
N GLN A 313 -8.59 6.34 -24.78
CA GLN A 313 -7.27 6.11 -25.38
C GLN A 313 -7.39 5.23 -26.62
N LYS A 314 -8.14 4.13 -26.54
CA LYS A 314 -8.37 3.26 -27.71
C LYS A 314 -9.10 3.96 -28.86
N GLN A 315 -9.94 4.94 -28.54
CA GLN A 315 -10.57 5.79 -29.56
C GLN A 315 -9.54 6.69 -30.26
N LYS A 316 -8.62 7.29 -29.51
CA LYS A 316 -7.50 8.08 -30.10
C LYS A 316 -6.63 7.20 -31.00
N ASP A 317 -6.25 6.02 -30.52
CA ASP A 317 -5.47 5.05 -31.29
C ASP A 317 -6.21 4.67 -32.60
N LEU A 318 -7.53 4.46 -32.54
CA LEU A 318 -8.37 4.16 -33.68
C LEU A 318 -8.41 5.32 -34.67
N ASP A 319 -8.53 6.56 -34.19
CA ASP A 319 -8.58 7.76 -35.02
C ASP A 319 -7.24 8.00 -35.73
N GLU A 320 -6.11 7.72 -35.04
CA GLU A 320 -4.76 7.77 -35.64
C GLU A 320 -4.59 6.74 -36.76
N VAL A 321 -5.03 5.50 -36.54
CA VAL A 321 -4.93 4.44 -37.56
C VAL A 321 -5.86 4.73 -38.75
N ARG A 322 -7.04 5.30 -38.51
CA ARG A 322 -7.94 5.76 -39.59
C ARG A 322 -7.32 6.89 -40.41
N LEU A 323 -6.63 7.81 -39.77
CA LEU A 323 -5.89 8.85 -40.47
C LEU A 323 -4.77 8.27 -41.33
N LEU A 324 -4.08 7.25 -40.82
CA LEU A 324 -3.06 6.51 -41.58
C LEU A 324 -3.69 5.80 -42.76
N GLU A 325 -4.80 5.07 -42.57
CA GLU A 325 -5.57 4.43 -43.67
C GLU A 325 -5.91 5.43 -44.75
N TRP A 326 -6.45 6.60 -44.38
CA TRP A 326 -6.80 7.65 -45.34
C TRP A 326 -5.60 8.15 -46.14
N ARG A 327 -4.43 8.35 -45.47
CA ARG A 327 -3.19 8.76 -46.17
C ARG A 327 -2.71 7.70 -47.14
N LEU A 328 -2.73 6.43 -46.73
CA LEU A 328 -2.32 5.31 -47.57
C LEU A 328 -3.25 5.18 -48.81
N LEU A 329 -4.56 5.31 -48.60
CA LEU A 329 -5.54 5.32 -49.71
C LEU A 329 -5.27 6.45 -50.71
N THR A 330 -4.97 7.66 -50.22
CA THR A 330 -4.63 8.81 -51.06
C THR A 330 -3.36 8.53 -51.86
N GLN A 331 -2.32 8.02 -51.24
CA GLN A 331 -1.05 7.67 -51.89
C GLN A 331 -1.25 6.57 -52.97
N VAL A 332 -2.02 5.53 -52.65
CA VAL A 332 -2.37 4.49 -53.63
C VAL A 332 -3.12 5.09 -54.84
N SER A 333 -4.09 5.98 -54.59
CA SER A 333 -4.84 6.65 -55.65
C SER A 333 -3.94 7.51 -56.54
N ASP A 334 -3.03 8.28 -55.94
CA ASP A 334 -2.06 9.13 -56.65
C ASP A 334 -1.10 8.30 -57.51
N LEU A 335 -0.62 7.17 -56.96
CA LEU A 335 0.22 6.26 -57.76
C LEU A 335 -0.54 5.58 -58.90
N GLN A 336 -1.78 5.17 -58.65
CA GLN A 336 -2.64 4.62 -59.71
C GLN A 336 -2.91 5.63 -60.84
N ALA A 337 -3.12 6.90 -60.49
CA ALA A 337 -3.25 7.96 -61.46
C ALA A 337 -1.96 8.12 -62.31
N LYS A 338 -0.80 8.10 -61.67
CA LYS A 338 0.51 8.15 -62.36
C LYS A 338 0.75 6.95 -63.26
N ILE A 339 0.40 5.74 -62.79
CA ILE A 339 0.48 4.52 -63.60
C ILE A 339 -0.41 4.63 -64.82
N LYS A 340 -1.65 5.11 -64.63
CA LYS A 340 -2.61 5.30 -65.72
C LYS A 340 -2.10 6.33 -66.76
N GLU A 341 -1.54 7.44 -66.30
CA GLU A 341 -0.95 8.47 -67.15
C GLU A 341 0.27 7.95 -67.93
N ALA A 342 1.14 7.22 -67.25
CA ALA A 342 2.33 6.61 -67.87
C ALA A 342 1.94 5.56 -68.93
N ASN A 343 0.94 4.70 -68.60
CA ASN A 343 0.42 3.70 -69.54
C ASN A 343 -0.29 4.35 -70.77
N ALA A 344 -1.02 5.45 -70.55
CA ALA A 344 -1.62 6.20 -71.64
C ALA A 344 -0.55 6.78 -72.57
N THR A 345 0.51 7.33 -71.98
CA THR A 345 1.68 7.86 -72.73
C THR A 345 2.39 6.75 -73.52
N LEU A 346 2.54 5.57 -72.95
CA LEU A 346 3.12 4.40 -73.63
C LEU A 346 2.22 3.95 -74.80
N ALA A 347 0.90 3.88 -74.58
CA ALA A 347 -0.04 3.52 -75.68
C ALA A 347 -0.06 4.54 -76.80
N GLU A 348 0.02 5.84 -76.48
CA GLU A 348 0.21 6.88 -77.49
C GLU A 348 1.49 6.71 -78.28
N TYR A 349 2.59 6.41 -77.59
CA TYR A 349 3.89 6.16 -78.17
C TYR A 349 3.86 4.96 -79.17
N GLU A 350 3.21 3.86 -78.77
CA GLU A 350 3.04 2.67 -79.61
C GLU A 350 2.28 2.93 -80.88
N ASN A 351 1.34 3.87 -80.89
CA ASN A 351 0.51 4.24 -82.03
C ASN A 351 1.17 5.30 -82.96
N LEU A 352 2.39 5.82 -82.56
CA LEU A 352 3.09 6.83 -83.38
C LEU A 352 3.85 6.20 -84.59
N PRO A 353 3.93 6.87 -85.76
CA PRO A 353 4.78 6.46 -86.85
C PRO A 353 6.29 6.43 -86.41
N LEU A 354 7.03 5.47 -87.01
CA LEU A 354 8.46 5.20 -86.65
C LEU A 354 9.35 6.44 -86.60
N LEU A 355 9.21 7.38 -87.52
CA LEU A 355 9.97 8.64 -87.58
C LEU A 355 9.69 9.57 -86.39
N LYS A 356 8.47 9.63 -85.88
CA LYS A 356 8.08 10.40 -84.71
C LYS A 356 8.55 9.73 -83.42
N ARG A 357 8.60 8.37 -83.32
CA ARG A 357 9.15 7.65 -82.23
C ARG A 357 10.64 7.96 -82.02
N LEU A 358 11.44 7.99 -83.08
CA LEU A 358 12.87 8.35 -83.04
C LEU A 358 13.08 9.80 -82.61
N SER A 359 12.28 10.74 -83.01
CA SER A 359 12.38 12.14 -82.60
C SER A 359 12.05 12.34 -81.11
N MET A 360 11.17 11.57 -80.53
CA MET A 360 10.85 11.61 -79.09
C MET A 360 11.95 10.98 -78.22
N GLN A 361 12.65 9.97 -78.71
CA GLN A 361 13.84 9.43 -78.04
C GLN A 361 14.97 10.47 -77.88
N VAL A 362 15.12 11.33 -78.85
CA VAL A 362 16.13 12.44 -78.85
C VAL A 362 15.78 13.52 -77.82
N VAL A 363 14.49 13.70 -77.51
CA VAL A 363 13.98 14.68 -76.52
C VAL A 363 13.99 14.13 -75.09
N GLY A 364 14.54 12.94 -74.85
CA GLY A 364 14.71 12.39 -73.51
C GLY A 364 13.50 11.65 -72.93
N LYS A 365 12.44 11.43 -73.71
CA LYS A 365 11.33 10.56 -73.32
C LYS A 365 11.65 9.12 -73.76
N ASN A 366 12.46 8.44 -72.97
CA ASN A 366 12.87 7.06 -73.23
C ASN A 366 11.71 6.12 -72.76
N VAL A 367 11.20 5.29 -73.66
CA VAL A 367 10.16 4.28 -73.42
C VAL A 367 10.58 3.34 -72.26
N GLU A 368 11.86 3.01 -72.26
CA GLU A 368 12.44 2.15 -71.22
C GLU A 368 12.35 2.78 -69.84
N SER A 369 12.59 4.09 -69.72
CA SER A 369 12.39 4.82 -68.47
C SER A 369 10.90 4.87 -68.04
N LEU A 370 9.97 4.97 -68.98
CA LEU A 370 8.55 4.92 -68.66
C LEU A 370 8.12 3.54 -68.14
N HIS A 371 8.62 2.47 -68.77
CA HIS A 371 8.38 1.12 -68.25
C HIS A 371 8.97 0.94 -66.83
N GLN A 372 10.20 1.40 -66.59
CA GLN A 372 10.82 1.36 -65.27
C GLN A 372 10.01 2.17 -64.25
N TYR A 373 9.46 3.33 -64.64
CA TYR A 373 8.57 4.10 -63.73
C TYR A 373 7.27 3.37 -63.42
N VAL A 374 6.66 2.74 -64.42
CA VAL A 374 5.43 1.95 -64.22
C VAL A 374 5.69 0.79 -63.25
N GLU A 375 6.76 0.04 -63.50
CA GLU A 375 7.18 -1.07 -62.62
C GLU A 375 7.46 -0.63 -61.21
N LEU A 376 8.18 0.51 -61.06
CA LEU A 376 8.45 1.12 -59.75
C LEU A 376 7.16 1.53 -59.03
N TYR A 377 6.25 2.20 -59.74
CA TYR A 377 4.96 2.63 -59.16
C TYR A 377 4.05 1.45 -58.84
N GLU A 378 4.05 0.40 -59.65
CA GLU A 378 3.32 -0.84 -59.37
C GLU A 378 3.88 -1.54 -58.10
N SER A 379 5.21 -1.64 -57.98
CA SER A 379 5.88 -2.17 -56.81
C SER A 379 5.51 -1.37 -55.54
N GLN A 380 5.57 -0.03 -55.63
CA GLN A 380 5.16 0.84 -54.50
C GLN A 380 3.67 0.68 -54.17
N CYS A 381 2.80 0.53 -55.19
CA CYS A 381 1.40 0.26 -54.96
C CYS A 381 1.13 -1.06 -54.23
N VAL A 382 1.88 -2.09 -54.53
CA VAL A 382 1.79 -3.39 -53.83
C VAL A 382 2.18 -3.24 -52.35
N GLU A 383 3.28 -2.55 -52.10
CA GLU A 383 3.75 -2.28 -50.71
C GLU A 383 2.70 -1.48 -49.92
N LEU A 384 2.24 -0.34 -50.48
CA LEU A 384 1.20 0.48 -49.83
C LEU A 384 -0.14 -0.25 -49.62
N ARG A 385 -0.52 -1.14 -50.50
CA ARG A 385 -1.72 -1.99 -50.32
C ARG A 385 -1.52 -2.95 -49.14
N ARG A 386 -0.34 -3.52 -49.01
CA ARG A 386 0.00 -4.39 -47.87
C ARG A 386 -0.08 -3.62 -46.55
N GLU A 387 0.50 -2.40 -46.48
CA GLU A 387 0.37 -1.53 -45.34
C GLU A 387 -1.09 -1.15 -45.05
N LEU A 388 -1.87 -0.90 -46.08
CA LEU A 388 -3.31 -0.60 -45.99
C LEU A 388 -4.08 -1.79 -45.38
N ASP A 389 -3.77 -3.02 -45.78
CA ASP A 389 -4.41 -4.22 -45.22
C ASP A 389 -4.05 -4.41 -43.74
N ILE A 390 -2.83 -4.10 -43.38
CA ILE A 390 -2.38 -4.10 -41.96
C ILE A 390 -3.14 -3.03 -41.17
N ALA A 391 -3.26 -1.81 -41.73
CA ALA A 391 -4.01 -0.72 -41.10
C ALA A 391 -5.48 -1.09 -40.88
N LYS A 392 -6.14 -1.70 -41.89
CA LYS A 392 -7.53 -2.18 -41.79
C LYS A 392 -7.69 -3.25 -40.71
N ALA A 393 -6.82 -4.25 -40.69
CA ALA A 393 -6.86 -5.29 -39.68
C ALA A 393 -6.70 -4.71 -38.24
N ARG A 394 -5.87 -3.67 -38.11
CA ARG A 394 -5.70 -2.96 -36.84
C ARG A 394 -6.93 -2.15 -36.45
N ILE A 395 -7.61 -1.50 -37.40
CA ILE A 395 -8.90 -0.83 -37.19
C ILE A 395 -9.95 -1.82 -36.71
N ASP A 396 -10.07 -2.98 -37.36
CA ASP A 396 -11.05 -4.01 -37.00
C ASP A 396 -10.82 -4.54 -35.59
N ALA A 397 -9.55 -4.64 -35.14
CA ALA A 397 -9.19 -5.01 -33.78
C ALA A 397 -9.51 -3.90 -32.76
N LEU A 398 -9.27 -2.62 -33.11
CA LEU A 398 -9.47 -1.49 -32.20
C LEU A 398 -10.94 -1.09 -32.03
N VAL A 399 -11.80 -1.28 -33.05
CA VAL A 399 -13.21 -0.90 -33.00
C VAL A 399 -13.96 -1.49 -31.78
N PRO A 400 -13.90 -2.79 -31.50
CA PRO A 400 -14.56 -3.34 -30.31
C PRO A 400 -13.94 -2.86 -28.99
N GLU A 401 -12.63 -2.61 -28.95
CA GLU A 401 -11.96 -2.11 -27.75
C GLU A 401 -12.35 -0.65 -27.44
N ALA A 402 -12.46 0.19 -28.46
CA ALA A 402 -12.85 1.59 -28.33
C ALA A 402 -14.36 1.77 -28.08
N ALA A 403 -15.18 0.77 -28.42
CA ALA A 403 -16.63 0.86 -28.30
C ALA A 403 -17.08 1.12 -26.86
N VAL A 404 -17.73 2.26 -26.61
CA VAL A 404 -18.32 2.61 -25.32
C VAL A 404 -19.81 2.24 -25.35
N PRO A 405 -20.32 1.46 -24.38
CA PRO A 405 -21.75 1.20 -24.25
C PRO A 405 -22.55 2.52 -24.19
N LYS A 406 -23.73 2.55 -24.83
CA LYS A 406 -24.53 3.77 -24.99
C LYS A 406 -24.88 4.43 -23.64
N ASP A 407 -25.09 3.63 -22.61
CA ASP A 407 -25.55 4.11 -21.31
C ASP A 407 -24.39 4.57 -20.41
N MET A 408 -23.16 4.18 -20.70
CA MET A 408 -22.01 4.44 -19.84
C MET A 408 -21.58 5.91 -19.83
N ARG A 409 -21.62 6.59 -20.98
CA ARG A 409 -21.27 8.03 -21.06
C ARG A 409 -22.26 8.94 -20.35
N PRO A 410 -23.60 8.80 -20.55
CA PRO A 410 -24.56 9.61 -19.83
C PRO A 410 -24.54 9.30 -18.33
N GLU A 411 -24.44 8.03 -17.91
CA GLU A 411 -24.29 7.65 -16.50
C GLU A 411 -23.08 8.34 -15.85
N PHE A 412 -21.93 8.29 -16.52
CA PHE A 412 -20.72 8.96 -16.02
C PHE A 412 -20.87 10.47 -15.96
N ALA A 413 -21.51 11.10 -16.94
CA ALA A 413 -21.74 12.54 -16.96
C ALA A 413 -22.63 12.98 -15.81
N GLU A 414 -23.74 12.26 -15.55
CA GLU A 414 -24.63 12.52 -14.40
C GLU A 414 -23.90 12.37 -13.06
N LEU A 415 -23.14 11.28 -12.89
CA LEU A 415 -22.36 11.05 -11.69
C LEU A 415 -21.29 12.12 -11.48
N LYS A 416 -20.60 12.53 -12.56
CA LYS A 416 -19.60 13.59 -12.53
C LYS A 416 -20.23 14.94 -12.12
N GLU A 417 -21.37 15.28 -12.69
CA GLU A 417 -22.10 16.52 -12.36
C GLU A 417 -22.55 16.52 -10.88
N GLU A 418 -23.06 15.40 -10.41
CA GLU A 418 -23.47 15.25 -9.00
C GLU A 418 -22.27 15.36 -8.05
N ILE A 419 -21.13 14.75 -8.39
CA ILE A 419 -19.88 14.82 -7.62
C ILE A 419 -19.36 16.26 -7.57
N VAL A 420 -19.37 16.97 -8.71
CA VAL A 420 -18.98 18.39 -8.76
C VAL A 420 -19.91 19.24 -7.90
N ARG A 421 -21.22 19.00 -7.95
CA ARG A 421 -22.22 19.71 -7.12
C ARG A 421 -21.99 19.50 -5.63
N LEU A 422 -21.47 18.34 -5.23
CA LEU A 422 -21.12 18.01 -3.85
C LEU A 422 -19.73 18.52 -3.43
N GLY A 423 -19.04 19.28 -4.29
CA GLY A 423 -17.73 19.88 -3.99
C GLY A 423 -16.52 19.08 -4.46
N GLY A 424 -16.75 18.10 -5.35
CA GLY A 424 -15.70 17.29 -5.96
C GLY A 424 -15.35 16.02 -5.19
N THR A 425 -14.52 15.18 -5.79
CA THR A 425 -14.11 13.88 -5.26
C THR A 425 -13.40 13.99 -3.92
N LYS A 426 -12.58 15.04 -3.73
CA LYS A 426 -11.86 15.29 -2.47
C LYS A 426 -12.84 15.54 -1.32
N GLN A 427 -13.84 16.37 -1.53
CA GLN A 427 -14.80 16.71 -0.48
C GLN A 427 -15.73 15.53 -0.15
N ILE A 428 -16.11 14.73 -1.16
CA ILE A 428 -16.85 13.50 -0.92
C ILE A 428 -16.01 12.50 -0.13
N ARG A 429 -14.73 12.31 -0.47
CA ARG A 429 -13.81 11.47 0.30
C ARG A 429 -13.69 11.95 1.75
N GLU A 430 -13.52 13.26 1.97
CA GLU A 430 -13.46 13.84 3.30
C GLU A 430 -14.76 13.65 4.10
N LEU A 431 -15.92 13.82 3.46
CA LEU A 431 -17.22 13.57 4.07
C LEU A 431 -17.42 12.09 4.43
N LEU A 432 -17.09 11.19 3.52
CA LEU A 432 -17.15 9.76 3.75
C LEU A 432 -16.11 9.34 4.79
N ALA A 433 -14.88 9.89 4.74
CA ALA A 433 -13.82 9.61 5.69
C ALA A 433 -14.11 10.19 7.09
N ALA A 434 -14.71 11.37 7.21
CA ALA A 434 -15.08 11.95 8.50
C ALA A 434 -16.10 11.08 9.24
N GLU A 435 -17.10 10.56 8.54
CA GLU A 435 -18.05 9.63 9.11
C GLU A 435 -17.44 8.24 9.32
N GLU A 436 -16.66 7.79 8.37
CA GLU A 436 -15.93 6.54 8.43
C GLU A 436 -14.97 6.52 9.62
N ASN A 437 -14.25 7.60 9.89
CA ASN A 437 -13.39 7.73 11.06
C ASN A 437 -14.16 7.61 12.38
N THR A 438 -15.36 8.17 12.47
CA THR A 438 -16.20 8.03 13.66
C THR A 438 -16.65 6.58 13.83
N ASN A 439 -17.06 5.93 12.76
CA ASN A 439 -17.50 4.54 12.80
C ASN A 439 -16.30 3.58 12.92
N ARG A 440 -15.15 3.89 12.31
CA ARG A 440 -13.90 3.14 12.47
C ARG A 440 -13.43 3.18 13.93
N GLN A 441 -13.52 4.33 14.57
CA GLN A 441 -13.21 4.47 15.98
C GLN A 441 -14.14 3.59 16.85
N ALA A 442 -15.46 3.68 16.67
CA ALA A 442 -16.42 2.87 17.39
C ALA A 442 -16.20 1.37 17.15
N PHE A 443 -15.89 0.99 15.92
CA PHE A 443 -15.60 -0.39 15.56
C PHE A 443 -14.36 -0.93 16.30
N ILE A 444 -13.23 -0.20 16.27
CA ILE A 444 -12.01 -0.59 17.01
C ILE A 444 -12.28 -0.62 18.51
N GLN A 445 -13.06 0.34 19.04
CA GLN A 445 -13.41 0.37 20.46
C GLN A 445 -14.19 -0.87 20.91
N ASN A 446 -14.92 -1.49 20.01
CA ASN A 446 -15.69 -2.72 20.27
C ASN A 446 -14.88 -4.01 20.09
N ARG A 447 -13.65 -3.94 19.55
CA ARG A 447 -12.79 -5.11 19.42
C ARG A 447 -12.00 -5.37 20.69
N ARG A 448 -11.82 -6.65 21.02
CA ARG A 448 -11.00 -7.07 22.17
C ARG A 448 -9.53 -7.14 21.84
N LEU A 449 -9.22 -7.47 20.60
CA LEU A 449 -7.85 -7.59 20.12
C LEU A 449 -7.72 -6.91 18.76
N VAL A 450 -6.81 -5.95 18.67
CA VAL A 450 -6.40 -5.29 17.42
C VAL A 450 -4.92 -5.58 17.18
N ILE A 451 -4.60 -6.09 16.00
CA ILE A 451 -3.22 -6.43 15.59
C ILE A 451 -2.84 -5.56 14.39
N THR A 452 -1.68 -4.92 14.48
CA THR A 452 -1.15 -4.05 13.42
C THR A 452 0.38 -3.89 13.56
N THR A 453 0.99 -3.06 12.69
CA THR A 453 2.38 -2.67 12.87
C THR A 453 2.51 -1.50 13.87
N ALA A 454 3.65 -1.41 14.53
CA ALA A 454 3.91 -0.31 15.46
C ALA A 454 3.96 1.05 14.75
N SER A 455 4.53 1.10 13.54
CA SER A 455 4.61 2.29 12.71
C SER A 455 3.23 2.82 12.34
N ARG A 456 2.29 1.92 12.05
CA ARG A 456 0.91 2.28 11.75
C ARG A 456 0.18 2.90 12.95
N VAL A 457 0.41 2.38 14.14
CA VAL A 457 -0.14 2.96 15.38
C VAL A 457 0.33 4.39 15.57
N LEU A 458 1.59 4.68 15.24
CA LEU A 458 2.14 6.02 15.37
C LEU A 458 1.60 6.99 14.30
N SER A 459 1.49 6.55 13.05
CA SER A 459 1.16 7.40 11.90
C SER A 459 -0.35 7.59 11.68
N ASP A 460 -1.19 6.61 12.00
CA ASP A 460 -2.63 6.69 11.73
C ASP A 460 -3.37 7.53 12.77
N PRO A 461 -4.10 8.59 12.34
CA PRO A 461 -4.86 9.47 13.22
C PRO A 461 -5.91 8.75 14.07
N LEU A 462 -6.44 7.61 13.62
CA LEU A 462 -7.46 6.84 14.31
C LEU A 462 -7.00 6.40 15.70
N PHE A 463 -5.75 5.96 15.83
CA PHE A 463 -5.17 5.54 17.10
C PHE A 463 -5.02 6.67 18.12
N SER A 464 -5.09 7.96 17.70
CA SER A 464 -5.10 9.07 18.65
C SER A 464 -6.32 9.06 19.57
N ARG A 465 -7.41 8.49 19.12
CA ARG A 465 -8.73 8.52 19.77
C ARG A 465 -9.11 7.21 20.46
N VAL A 466 -8.31 6.17 20.31
CA VAL A 466 -8.58 4.83 20.85
C VAL A 466 -7.61 4.54 21.99
N ARG A 467 -8.08 3.85 23.02
CA ARG A 467 -7.28 3.41 24.17
C ARG A 467 -7.46 1.93 24.38
N PHE A 468 -6.43 1.29 24.93
CA PHE A 468 -6.38 -0.13 25.23
C PHE A 468 -5.96 -0.37 26.67
N ASP A 469 -6.24 -1.56 27.17
CA ASP A 469 -5.80 -1.95 28.51
C ASP A 469 -4.37 -2.46 28.46
N VAL A 470 -4.03 -3.26 27.45
CA VAL A 470 -2.76 -3.96 27.35
C VAL A 470 -2.12 -3.74 25.97
N LEU A 471 -0.83 -3.43 25.95
CA LEU A 471 0.01 -3.52 24.76
C LEU A 471 0.77 -4.85 24.77
N ILE A 472 0.82 -5.52 23.64
CA ILE A 472 1.71 -6.66 23.41
C ILE A 472 2.53 -6.33 22.17
N ALA A 473 3.87 -6.28 22.31
CA ALA A 473 4.79 -6.08 21.22
C ALA A 473 5.48 -7.40 20.89
N ASP A 474 5.17 -7.98 19.72
CA ASP A 474 5.84 -9.19 19.22
C ASP A 474 7.09 -8.80 18.44
N GLU A 475 8.15 -9.59 18.57
CA GLU A 475 9.45 -9.29 17.95
C GLU A 475 9.93 -7.85 18.26
N ALA A 476 9.77 -7.43 19.53
CA ALA A 476 10.05 -6.07 19.97
C ALA A 476 11.46 -5.54 19.60
N PRO A 477 12.55 -6.35 19.56
CA PRO A 477 13.86 -5.90 19.10
C PRO A 477 13.88 -5.31 17.67
N TRP A 478 12.96 -5.74 16.82
CA TRP A 478 12.83 -5.27 15.45
C TRP A 478 11.87 -4.08 15.28
N ILE A 479 11.24 -3.62 16.37
CA ILE A 479 10.36 -2.46 16.38
C ILE A 479 11.17 -1.21 16.75
N ALA A 480 11.09 -0.17 15.91
CA ALA A 480 11.73 1.11 16.22
C ALA A 480 11.17 1.75 17.51
N ALA A 481 12.01 2.45 18.26
CA ALA A 481 11.66 2.99 19.59
C ALA A 481 10.50 4.00 19.54
N ALA A 482 10.48 4.90 18.59
CA ALA A 482 9.44 5.93 18.50
C ALA A 482 8.03 5.34 18.22
N PRO A 483 7.83 4.41 17.26
CA PRO A 483 6.57 3.67 17.09
C PRO A 483 6.16 2.88 18.36
N LEU A 484 7.09 2.21 19.01
CA LEU A 484 6.78 1.44 20.21
C LEU A 484 6.34 2.34 21.38
N LEU A 485 7.01 3.48 21.58
CA LEU A 485 6.59 4.49 22.55
C LEU A 485 5.21 5.06 22.20
N GLY A 486 4.96 5.31 20.92
CA GLY A 486 3.66 5.76 20.44
C GLY A 486 2.54 4.77 20.77
N ALA A 487 2.80 3.47 20.61
CA ALA A 487 1.87 2.42 20.99
C ALA A 487 1.72 2.30 22.52
N ALA A 488 2.84 2.40 23.28
CA ALA A 488 2.84 2.33 24.73
C ALA A 488 2.01 3.43 25.39
N GLY A 489 1.98 4.63 24.82
CA GLY A 489 1.15 5.74 25.32
C GLY A 489 -0.35 5.58 25.10
N LEU A 490 -0.79 4.55 24.36
CA LEU A 490 -2.23 4.24 24.16
C LEU A 490 -2.79 3.26 25.20
N VAL A 491 -1.95 2.72 26.08
CA VAL A 491 -2.35 1.70 27.05
C VAL A 491 -2.25 2.21 28.47
N HIS A 492 -3.08 1.68 29.36
CA HIS A 492 -3.16 2.20 30.73
C HIS A 492 -2.93 1.16 31.84
N GLU A 493 -2.82 -0.13 31.52
CA GLU A 493 -2.62 -1.14 32.56
C GLU A 493 -1.24 -1.83 32.44
N ARG A 494 -0.93 -2.39 31.26
CA ARG A 494 0.19 -3.31 31.12
C ARG A 494 0.83 -3.26 29.74
N ILE A 495 2.16 -3.44 29.71
CA ILE A 495 2.93 -3.66 28.48
C ILE A 495 3.58 -5.05 28.56
N VAL A 496 3.49 -5.79 27.48
CA VAL A 496 4.15 -7.08 27.28
C VAL A 496 5.06 -6.93 26.06
N ILE A 497 6.33 -7.22 26.20
CA ILE A 497 7.29 -7.28 25.09
C ILE A 497 7.77 -8.70 24.90
N SER A 498 7.86 -9.15 23.67
CA SER A 498 8.41 -10.47 23.34
C SER A 498 9.51 -10.35 22.27
N GLY A 499 10.46 -11.25 22.32
CA GLY A 499 11.56 -11.28 21.39
C GLY A 499 12.50 -12.45 21.61
N ASP A 500 13.51 -12.54 20.76
CA ASP A 500 14.67 -13.38 20.98
C ASP A 500 15.74 -12.58 21.74
N ARG A 501 16.41 -13.24 22.65
CA ARG A 501 17.48 -12.61 23.44
C ARG A 501 18.71 -12.31 22.58
N SER A 502 18.99 -13.16 21.61
CA SER A 502 20.09 -12.96 20.65
C SER A 502 19.88 -11.75 19.75
N ASP A 503 18.62 -11.44 19.40
CA ASP A 503 18.29 -10.26 18.61
C ASP A 503 18.61 -8.96 19.37
N ILE A 504 18.47 -8.95 20.70
CA ILE A 504 18.82 -7.80 21.53
C ILE A 504 20.32 -7.51 21.51
N GLU A 505 21.12 -8.58 21.52
CA GLU A 505 22.58 -8.48 21.52
C GLU A 505 23.13 -8.12 20.14
N SER A 506 22.55 -8.68 19.08
CA SER A 506 23.02 -8.52 17.71
C SER A 506 22.54 -7.25 17.00
N ALA A 507 21.31 -6.83 17.25
CA ALA A 507 20.69 -5.70 16.57
C ALA A 507 20.77 -4.38 17.36
N GLY A 508 21.15 -4.45 18.67
CA GLY A 508 20.90 -3.35 19.59
C GLY A 508 19.39 -3.01 19.54
N LEU A 509 18.69 -3.12 20.61
CA LEU A 509 17.22 -3.14 20.74
C LEU A 509 16.44 -2.14 19.85
N TRP A 510 17.12 -1.25 19.12
CA TRP A 510 16.54 -0.08 18.46
C TRP A 510 17.33 0.36 17.23
N SER A 511 18.00 -0.56 16.58
CA SER A 511 19.07 -0.29 15.62
C SER A 511 18.59 0.26 14.27
N SER A 512 17.39 -0.02 13.83
CA SER A 512 17.00 0.34 12.45
C SER A 512 16.85 1.86 12.24
N LEU A 513 16.21 2.57 13.16
CA LEU A 513 16.09 4.04 13.07
C LEU A 513 17.34 4.76 13.61
N GLU A 514 18.07 4.15 14.55
CA GLU A 514 19.29 4.72 15.11
C GLU A 514 20.51 4.57 14.20
N SER A 515 20.64 3.50 13.44
CA SER A 515 21.71 3.40 12.46
C SER A 515 21.54 4.48 11.39
N GLU A 516 20.32 4.72 10.92
CA GLU A 516 20.03 5.80 9.98
C GLU A 516 20.25 7.21 10.58
N LEU A 517 19.90 7.42 11.84
CA LEU A 517 20.13 8.70 12.52
C LEU A 517 21.60 8.93 12.93
N ARG A 518 22.38 7.86 13.16
CA ARG A 518 23.83 7.95 13.43
C ARG A 518 24.66 8.23 12.19
N GLU A 519 24.26 7.71 11.03
CA GLU A 519 24.89 8.00 9.76
C GLU A 519 24.65 9.44 9.28
N SER A 520 23.60 10.09 9.78
CA SER A 520 23.29 11.50 9.53
C SER A 520 23.99 12.44 10.55
N LYS A 521 25.30 12.30 10.76
CA LYS A 521 26.05 13.36 11.47
C LYS A 521 25.82 14.69 10.76
N PRO A 522 25.46 15.76 11.51
CA PRO A 522 25.43 17.08 10.90
C PRO A 522 26.82 17.36 10.34
N LEU A 523 26.88 17.70 9.07
CA LEU A 523 28.04 18.34 8.47
C LEU A 523 28.31 19.59 9.33
N ALA A 524 29.41 19.53 10.09
CA ALA A 524 29.92 20.64 10.85
C ALA A 524 30.43 21.75 9.90
#